data_6c72e406a1bef997311a2975555c6363
#
_entry.id   6c72e406a1bef997311a2975555c6363
#
_cell.length_a   1.000
_cell.length_b   1.000
_cell.length_c   1.000
_cell.angle_alpha   90.00
_cell.angle_beta   90.00
_cell.angle_gamma   90.00
#
_symmetry.space_group_name_H-M   'P 1'
#
loop_
_entity.id
_entity.type
_entity.pdbx_description
1 polymer ?
#
loop_
_entity_poly.entity_id
_entity_poly.type
_entity_poly.pdbx_seq_one_letter_code
_entity_poly.pdbx_strand_id
1 'polypeptide(L)'
;MSIKKFVSIVCVMVLCVVTPLMAAGSREDARNAARNLEQAKNYIASTSWTAAFAELAGLDDVVTIAPASLRHPPEYEIKASDIANLMDADLFVYAGYERMMNTIQESAQLPQEKQIKITTANNMDNVRLQTAAIAELAGTQETNAKRVEAYAAVIEAGRAEVVRQGLDKVPAMVHAMQVPLAKDLGLDVRATFGSAPATAAQISDAATGTYGIIIDNIHNPVAGPLAEVSPSSKLVVWRNFPETVGGDALRTMVEANIEALLQ
;
A
#
# COMPACT_ATOMS: atom_id res chain seq x y z
N MET A 1 5.95 -78.01 -66.09
CA MET A 1 6.94 -77.85 -65.02
C MET A 1 6.78 -76.41 -64.44
N SER A 2 6.09 -76.30 -63.36
CA SER A 2 5.60 -75.02 -62.83
C SER A 2 6.17 -74.81 -61.43
N ILE A 3 6.92 -73.73 -61.27
CA ILE A 3 7.45 -73.31 -59.95
C ILE A 3 6.57 -72.20 -59.38
N LYS A 4 5.85 -72.56 -58.34
CA LYS A 4 5.02 -71.61 -57.55
C LYS A 4 5.94 -70.81 -56.66
N LYS A 5 5.94 -69.48 -56.82
CA LYS A 5 6.58 -68.54 -55.90
C LYS A 5 5.63 -68.25 -54.73
N PHE A 6 6.09 -68.54 -53.51
CA PHE A 6 5.44 -68.15 -52.27
C PHE A 6 5.92 -66.71 -51.93
N VAL A 7 4.98 -65.81 -51.88
CA VAL A 7 5.21 -64.43 -51.31
C VAL A 7 4.72 -64.43 -49.87
N SER A 8 5.67 -64.32 -48.96
CA SER A 8 5.40 -64.22 -47.53
C SER A 8 5.19 -62.71 -47.18
N ILE A 9 3.96 -62.37 -46.82
CA ILE A 9 3.66 -61.01 -46.33
C ILE A 9 3.99 -60.99 -44.82
N VAL A 10 5.08 -60.28 -44.46
CA VAL A 10 5.40 -59.97 -43.06
C VAL A 10 4.63 -58.73 -42.66
N CYS A 11 3.56 -58.91 -41.88
CA CYS A 11 2.83 -57.81 -41.26
C CYS A 11 3.65 -57.31 -40.05
N VAL A 12 4.33 -56.21 -40.21
CA VAL A 12 5.00 -55.50 -39.07
C VAL A 12 3.91 -54.69 -38.34
N MET A 13 3.48 -55.25 -37.22
CA MET A 13 2.62 -54.53 -36.28
C MET A 13 3.46 -53.49 -35.51
N VAL A 14 3.42 -52.23 -35.99
CA VAL A 14 3.99 -51.11 -35.22
C VAL A 14 3.05 -50.80 -34.08
N LEU A 15 3.42 -51.25 -32.86
CA LEU A 15 2.74 -50.92 -31.63
C LEU A 15 3.08 -49.48 -31.28
N CYS A 16 2.23 -48.53 -31.65
CA CYS A 16 2.31 -47.14 -31.13
C CYS A 16 2.03 -47.14 -29.64
N VAL A 17 3.10 -47.19 -28.85
CA VAL A 17 3.01 -46.85 -27.42
C VAL A 17 2.82 -45.33 -27.34
N VAL A 18 1.58 -44.87 -27.36
CA VAL A 18 1.26 -43.47 -27.00
C VAL A 18 1.42 -43.37 -25.52
N THR A 19 2.54 -42.86 -25.07
CA THR A 19 2.80 -42.55 -23.67
C THR A 19 1.87 -41.39 -23.24
N PRO A 20 1.11 -41.53 -22.13
CA PRO A 20 0.27 -40.47 -21.62
C PRO A 20 1.13 -39.46 -20.83
N LEU A 21 2.09 -38.77 -21.48
CA LEU A 21 2.96 -37.81 -20.82
C LEU A 21 2.32 -36.40 -20.72
N MET A 22 1.24 -36.15 -21.49
CA MET A 22 0.58 -34.84 -21.47
C MET A 22 -0.52 -34.68 -20.42
N ALA A 23 -0.98 -35.78 -19.79
CA ALA A 23 -2.08 -35.73 -18.81
C ALA A 23 -1.58 -35.59 -17.35
N ALA A 24 -0.29 -35.79 -17.10
CA ALA A 24 0.28 -35.68 -15.76
C ALA A 24 0.50 -34.20 -15.36
N GLY A 25 1.00 -33.35 -16.27
CA GLY A 25 1.24 -31.93 -16.02
C GLY A 25 -0.04 -31.17 -15.70
N SER A 26 -1.11 -31.37 -16.46
CA SER A 26 -2.38 -30.67 -16.23
C SER A 26 -3.09 -31.05 -14.91
N ARG A 27 -2.86 -32.26 -14.40
CA ARG A 27 -3.40 -32.70 -13.10
C ARG A 27 -2.56 -32.19 -11.93
N GLU A 28 -1.28 -32.06 -12.11
CA GLU A 28 -0.36 -31.51 -11.12
C GLU A 28 -0.53 -30.00 -11.00
N ASP A 29 -0.69 -29.31 -12.14
CA ASP A 29 -1.01 -27.88 -12.19
C ASP A 29 -2.38 -27.60 -11.56
N ALA A 30 -3.38 -28.42 -11.84
CA ALA A 30 -4.70 -28.30 -11.23
C ALA A 30 -4.70 -28.62 -9.72
N ARG A 31 -3.87 -29.57 -9.25
CA ARG A 31 -3.69 -29.86 -7.83
C ARG A 31 -2.92 -28.76 -7.12
N ASN A 32 -1.90 -28.19 -7.77
CA ASN A 32 -1.14 -27.06 -7.25
C ASN A 32 -2.01 -25.80 -7.21
N ALA A 33 -2.81 -25.54 -8.23
CA ALA A 33 -3.80 -24.46 -8.23
C ALA A 33 -4.87 -24.66 -7.14
N ALA A 34 -5.40 -25.88 -6.97
CA ALA A 34 -6.35 -26.19 -5.90
C ALA A 34 -5.72 -26.06 -4.50
N ARG A 35 -4.46 -26.50 -4.33
CA ARG A 35 -3.71 -26.33 -3.06
C ARG A 35 -3.41 -24.85 -2.78
N ASN A 36 -3.12 -24.06 -3.81
CA ASN A 36 -2.92 -22.62 -3.68
C ASN A 36 -4.25 -21.91 -3.34
N LEU A 37 -5.39 -22.36 -3.88
CA LEU A 37 -6.70 -21.84 -3.51
C LEU A 37 -7.11 -22.22 -2.07
N GLU A 38 -6.76 -23.43 -1.61
CA GLU A 38 -6.98 -23.87 -0.21
C GLU A 38 -6.04 -23.14 0.78
N GLN A 39 -4.95 -22.53 0.31
CA GLN A 39 -3.98 -21.77 1.11
C GLN A 39 -4.06 -20.26 0.90
N ALA A 40 -4.98 -19.79 0.03
CA ALA A 40 -5.20 -18.35 -0.16
C ALA A 40 -5.69 -17.74 1.16
N LYS A 41 -4.86 -16.86 1.72
CA LYS A 41 -5.19 -16.12 2.94
C LYS A 41 -6.12 -14.95 2.62
N ASN A 42 -7.10 -14.73 3.47
CA ASN A 42 -8.01 -13.59 3.36
C ASN A 42 -7.52 -12.45 4.26
N TYR A 43 -6.73 -11.54 3.68
CA TYR A 43 -6.22 -10.37 4.38
C TYR A 43 -7.10 -9.17 4.11
N ILE A 44 -7.59 -8.54 5.17
CA ILE A 44 -8.46 -7.38 5.08
C ILE A 44 -7.81 -6.19 5.77
N ALA A 45 -7.91 -5.02 5.16
CA ALA A 45 -7.48 -3.76 5.73
C ALA A 45 -8.65 -2.77 5.79
N SER A 46 -8.63 -1.84 6.75
CA SER A 46 -9.69 -0.85 6.89
C SER A 46 -9.72 0.14 5.73
N THR A 47 -8.53 0.58 5.26
CA THR A 47 -8.36 1.58 4.21
C THR A 47 -7.18 1.22 3.30
N SER A 48 -7.01 1.93 2.18
CA SER A 48 -5.83 1.76 1.32
C SER A 48 -4.51 2.09 2.02
N TRP A 49 -4.52 2.95 3.04
CA TRP A 49 -3.30 3.25 3.80
C TRP A 49 -2.89 2.06 4.67
N THR A 50 -3.83 1.46 5.42
CA THR A 50 -3.55 0.25 6.22
C THR A 50 -3.24 -0.96 5.33
N ALA A 51 -3.86 -1.07 4.15
CA ALA A 51 -3.52 -2.08 3.14
C ALA A 51 -2.07 -1.95 2.67
N ALA A 52 -1.62 -0.73 2.38
CA ALA A 52 -0.25 -0.49 1.94
C ALA A 52 0.81 -0.87 2.99
N PHE A 53 0.52 -0.71 4.29
CA PHE A 53 1.36 -1.23 5.36
C PHE A 53 1.34 -2.76 5.41
N ALA A 54 0.16 -3.38 5.23
CA ALA A 54 0.04 -4.83 5.16
C ALA A 54 0.81 -5.42 3.97
N GLU A 55 0.76 -4.77 2.82
CA GLU A 55 1.53 -5.15 1.63
C GLU A 55 3.04 -5.04 1.85
N LEU A 56 3.53 -3.94 2.45
CA LEU A 56 4.93 -3.82 2.85
C LEU A 56 5.34 -4.88 3.88
N ALA A 57 4.42 -5.31 4.73
CA ALA A 57 4.64 -6.42 5.66
C ALA A 57 4.76 -7.79 4.96
N GLY A 58 4.47 -7.88 3.66
CA GLY A 58 4.59 -9.10 2.88
C GLY A 58 3.26 -9.84 2.66
N LEU A 59 2.12 -9.19 2.93
CA LEU A 59 0.81 -9.74 2.61
C LEU A 59 0.49 -9.44 1.14
N ASP A 60 -0.02 -10.43 0.42
CA ASP A 60 -0.49 -10.29 -0.95
C ASP A 60 -2.02 -10.30 -0.98
N ASP A 61 -2.61 -9.78 -2.05
CA ASP A 61 -4.06 -9.77 -2.29
C ASP A 61 -4.91 -9.15 -1.15
N VAL A 62 -4.39 -8.11 -0.50
CA VAL A 62 -5.08 -7.41 0.58
C VAL A 62 -6.33 -6.71 0.05
N VAL A 63 -7.48 -6.98 0.65
CA VAL A 63 -8.75 -6.33 0.32
C VAL A 63 -9.05 -5.20 1.31
N THR A 64 -9.55 -4.07 0.83
CA THR A 64 -9.94 -2.96 1.71
C THR A 64 -11.43 -2.90 1.96
N ILE A 65 -11.84 -2.57 3.19
CA ILE A 65 -13.23 -2.27 3.53
C ILE A 65 -13.65 -0.96 2.85
N ALA A 66 -12.92 0.14 3.12
CA ALA A 66 -13.18 1.40 2.42
C ALA A 66 -12.53 1.36 1.03
N PRO A 67 -13.29 1.63 -0.06
CA PRO A 67 -12.72 1.72 -1.39
C PRO A 67 -11.59 2.75 -1.47
N ALA A 68 -10.47 2.39 -2.12
CA ALA A 68 -9.31 3.28 -2.27
C ALA A 68 -9.64 4.58 -3.05
N SER A 69 -10.67 4.55 -3.90
CA SER A 69 -11.14 5.72 -4.68
C SER A 69 -11.89 6.77 -3.85
N LEU A 70 -12.21 6.50 -2.58
CA LEU A 70 -12.87 7.49 -1.73
C LEU A 70 -11.92 8.63 -1.38
N ARG A 71 -12.45 9.85 -1.41
CA ARG A 71 -11.71 11.04 -1.00
C ARG A 71 -11.35 11.02 0.49
N HIS A 72 -12.28 10.51 1.34
CA HIS A 72 -12.13 10.39 2.78
C HIS A 72 -12.41 8.94 3.23
N PRO A 73 -11.47 8.00 3.01
CA PRO A 73 -11.69 6.59 3.37
C PRO A 73 -12.10 6.35 4.82
N PRO A 74 -11.61 7.11 5.82
CA PRO A 74 -12.03 6.91 7.22
C PRO A 74 -13.51 7.18 7.51
N GLU A 75 -14.21 7.92 6.64
CA GLU A 75 -15.63 8.25 6.79
C GLU A 75 -16.56 7.24 6.11
N TYR A 76 -16.00 6.15 5.56
CA TYR A 76 -16.79 5.12 4.89
C TYR A 76 -17.81 4.48 5.83
N GLU A 77 -19.06 4.37 5.34
CA GLU A 77 -20.14 3.69 6.05
C GLU A 77 -20.12 2.20 5.66
N ILE A 78 -19.80 1.37 6.66
CA ILE A 78 -19.64 -0.08 6.48
C ILE A 78 -20.97 -0.76 6.15
N LYS A 79 -20.94 -1.74 5.25
CA LYS A 79 -22.10 -2.54 4.83
C LYS A 79 -22.10 -3.90 5.52
N ALA A 80 -23.26 -4.55 5.55
CA ALA A 80 -23.40 -5.90 6.08
C ALA A 80 -22.50 -6.93 5.34
N SER A 81 -22.28 -6.74 4.04
CA SER A 81 -21.36 -7.57 3.26
C SER A 81 -19.91 -7.43 3.70
N ASP A 82 -19.50 -6.22 4.12
CA ASP A 82 -18.15 -5.95 4.58
C ASP A 82 -17.90 -6.65 5.92
N ILE A 83 -18.91 -6.62 6.82
CA ILE A 83 -18.86 -7.36 8.10
C ILE A 83 -18.79 -8.87 7.85
N ALA A 84 -19.57 -9.41 6.90
CA ALA A 84 -19.50 -10.82 6.57
C ALA A 84 -18.12 -11.23 6.05
N ASN A 85 -17.53 -10.45 5.14
CA ASN A 85 -16.18 -10.70 4.64
C ASN A 85 -15.12 -10.62 5.76
N LEU A 86 -15.29 -9.66 6.69
CA LEU A 86 -14.38 -9.47 7.80
C LEU A 86 -14.38 -10.65 8.79
N MET A 87 -15.53 -11.28 8.99
CA MET A 87 -15.63 -12.45 9.88
C MET A 87 -14.84 -13.67 9.32
N ASP A 88 -14.66 -13.75 8.02
CA ASP A 88 -13.87 -14.79 7.35
C ASP A 88 -12.39 -14.41 7.18
N ALA A 89 -11.96 -13.25 7.72
CA ALA A 89 -10.58 -12.79 7.59
C ALA A 89 -9.59 -13.68 8.36
N ASP A 90 -8.43 -13.92 7.76
CA ASP A 90 -7.26 -14.49 8.44
C ASP A 90 -6.51 -13.45 9.26
N LEU A 91 -6.46 -12.20 8.75
CA LEU A 91 -5.90 -11.06 9.46
C LEU A 91 -6.59 -9.76 9.02
N PHE A 92 -6.98 -8.95 10.00
CA PHE A 92 -7.52 -7.61 9.82
C PHE A 92 -6.53 -6.53 10.29
N VAL A 93 -6.15 -5.61 9.40
CA VAL A 93 -5.24 -4.50 9.69
C VAL A 93 -6.00 -3.18 9.68
N TYR A 94 -5.97 -2.43 10.78
CA TYR A 94 -6.71 -1.18 10.92
C TYR A 94 -5.95 -0.13 11.72
N ALA A 95 -6.31 1.15 11.59
CA ALA A 95 -5.67 2.23 12.33
C ALA A 95 -6.46 2.67 13.59
N GLY A 96 -7.77 2.45 13.61
CA GLY A 96 -8.62 2.69 14.78
C GLY A 96 -9.19 4.09 14.89
N TYR A 97 -8.91 4.99 13.95
CA TYR A 97 -9.54 6.30 13.83
C TYR A 97 -10.68 6.31 12.80
N GLU A 98 -10.86 5.23 12.05
CA GLU A 98 -11.89 5.08 11.05
C GLU A 98 -13.27 4.99 11.72
N ARG A 99 -14.24 5.73 11.18
CA ARG A 99 -15.60 5.78 11.72
C ARG A 99 -16.28 4.41 11.79
N MET A 100 -15.97 3.55 10.82
CA MET A 100 -16.49 2.18 10.74
C MET A 100 -16.07 1.29 11.92
N MET A 101 -14.99 1.64 12.65
CA MET A 101 -14.46 0.78 13.72
C MET A 101 -15.45 0.59 14.87
N ASN A 102 -16.28 1.58 15.18
CA ASN A 102 -17.32 1.43 16.21
C ASN A 102 -18.30 0.31 15.81
N THR A 103 -18.79 0.33 14.55
CA THR A 103 -19.73 -0.68 14.05
C THR A 103 -19.04 -2.07 13.97
N ILE A 104 -17.77 -2.13 13.58
CA ILE A 104 -17.00 -3.38 13.54
C ILE A 104 -16.89 -3.98 14.94
N GLN A 105 -16.52 -3.19 15.94
CA GLN A 105 -16.39 -3.65 17.33
C GLN A 105 -17.71 -4.15 17.93
N GLU A 106 -18.83 -3.55 17.54
CA GLU A 106 -20.17 -3.97 17.99
C GLU A 106 -20.69 -5.21 17.25
N SER A 107 -20.36 -5.37 15.97
CA SER A 107 -20.98 -6.35 15.07
C SER A 107 -20.10 -7.54 14.73
N ALA A 108 -18.77 -7.38 14.70
CA ALA A 108 -17.81 -8.42 14.36
C ALA A 108 -16.98 -8.79 15.59
N GLN A 109 -17.20 -9.98 16.14
CA GLN A 109 -16.39 -10.50 17.25
C GLN A 109 -15.12 -11.17 16.69
N LEU A 110 -14.19 -10.37 16.16
CA LEU A 110 -12.92 -10.88 15.67
C LEU A 110 -12.01 -11.29 16.83
N PRO A 111 -11.42 -12.50 16.81
CA PRO A 111 -10.38 -12.88 17.75
C PRO A 111 -9.20 -11.89 17.73
N GLN A 112 -8.58 -11.67 18.89
CA GLN A 112 -7.47 -10.71 19.01
C GLN A 112 -6.26 -11.08 18.15
N GLU A 113 -6.01 -12.37 17.99
CA GLU A 113 -4.93 -12.90 17.15
C GLU A 113 -5.16 -12.72 15.64
N LYS A 114 -6.37 -12.39 15.24
CA LYS A 114 -6.75 -12.12 13.85
C LYS A 114 -6.87 -10.63 13.52
N GLN A 115 -6.44 -9.75 14.39
CA GLN A 115 -6.52 -8.31 14.14
C GLN A 115 -5.31 -7.58 14.70
N ILE A 116 -4.89 -6.55 14.00
CA ILE A 116 -3.81 -5.68 14.44
C ILE A 116 -4.14 -4.23 14.19
N LYS A 117 -4.04 -3.43 15.26
CA LYS A 117 -4.11 -1.97 15.16
C LYS A 117 -2.72 -1.41 14.90
N ILE A 118 -2.60 -0.57 13.88
CA ILE A 118 -1.34 0.09 13.50
C ILE A 118 -1.46 1.62 13.55
N THR A 119 -0.31 2.28 13.64
CA THR A 119 -0.21 3.72 13.40
C THR A 119 0.16 3.97 11.95
N THR A 120 -0.62 4.79 11.25
CA THR A 120 -0.36 5.17 9.87
C THR A 120 0.41 6.50 9.83
N ALA A 121 1.72 6.45 9.75
CA ALA A 121 2.59 7.60 9.53
C ALA A 121 3.71 7.18 8.58
N ASN A 122 3.97 7.99 7.53
CA ASN A 122 4.88 7.61 6.44
C ASN A 122 6.34 7.97 6.74
N ASN A 123 6.79 7.88 8.00
CA ASN A 123 8.20 7.95 8.35
C ASN A 123 8.78 6.54 8.53
N MET A 124 10.05 6.39 8.19
CA MET A 124 10.74 5.10 8.13
C MET A 124 10.69 4.32 9.45
N ASP A 125 10.85 5.00 10.59
CA ASP A 125 10.82 4.34 11.89
C ASP A 125 9.45 3.68 12.15
N ASN A 126 8.37 4.43 11.88
CA ASN A 126 7.01 3.91 12.03
C ASN A 126 6.72 2.80 11.00
N VAL A 127 7.11 2.99 9.73
CA VAL A 127 6.93 1.98 8.68
C VAL A 127 7.60 0.67 9.09
N ARG A 128 8.87 0.70 9.51
CA ARG A 128 9.61 -0.48 9.98
C ARG A 128 8.91 -1.16 11.17
N LEU A 129 8.50 -0.37 12.17
CA LEU A 129 7.86 -0.88 13.39
C LEU A 129 6.55 -1.58 13.07
N GLN A 130 5.65 -0.91 12.34
CA GLN A 130 4.30 -1.42 12.10
C GLN A 130 4.30 -2.61 11.14
N THR A 131 5.11 -2.55 10.07
CA THR A 131 5.18 -3.64 9.09
C THR A 131 5.85 -4.88 9.68
N ALA A 132 6.84 -4.73 10.56
CA ALA A 132 7.45 -5.86 11.27
C ALA A 132 6.44 -6.56 12.19
N ALA A 133 5.60 -5.79 12.90
CA ALA A 133 4.56 -6.36 13.76
C ALA A 133 3.50 -7.14 12.97
N ILE A 134 3.08 -6.62 11.81
CA ILE A 134 2.17 -7.35 10.90
C ILE A 134 2.84 -8.62 10.38
N ALA A 135 4.09 -8.50 9.93
CA ALA A 135 4.84 -9.62 9.36
C ALA A 135 5.08 -10.75 10.36
N GLU A 136 5.25 -10.44 11.64
CA GLU A 136 5.37 -11.42 12.72
C GLU A 136 4.08 -12.25 12.87
N LEU A 137 2.91 -11.60 12.85
CA LEU A 137 1.62 -12.29 12.91
C LEU A 137 1.34 -13.14 11.66
N ALA A 138 1.75 -12.65 10.49
CA ALA A 138 1.49 -13.31 9.21
C ALA A 138 2.54 -14.35 8.82
N GLY A 139 3.72 -14.35 9.46
CA GLY A 139 4.85 -15.21 9.11
C GLY A 139 5.58 -14.78 7.83
N THR A 140 5.62 -13.48 7.53
CA THR A 140 6.14 -12.92 6.27
C THR A 140 7.40 -12.06 6.43
N GLN A 141 8.18 -12.27 7.49
CA GLN A 141 9.32 -11.43 7.89
C GLN A 141 10.36 -11.26 6.77
N GLU A 142 10.66 -12.32 6.01
CA GLU A 142 11.63 -12.25 4.92
C GLU A 142 11.15 -11.34 3.78
N THR A 143 9.87 -11.44 3.40
CA THR A 143 9.24 -10.59 2.38
C THR A 143 9.16 -9.15 2.86
N ASN A 144 8.78 -8.93 4.12
CA ASN A 144 8.78 -7.62 4.76
C ASN A 144 10.15 -6.95 4.67
N ALA A 145 11.22 -7.63 5.06
CA ALA A 145 12.58 -7.08 5.01
C ALA A 145 12.93 -6.57 3.60
N LYS A 146 12.64 -7.36 2.56
CA LYS A 146 12.91 -6.99 1.16
C LYS A 146 12.07 -5.79 0.70
N ARG A 147 10.77 -5.77 1.01
CA ARG A 147 9.85 -4.69 0.60
C ARG A 147 10.16 -3.38 1.32
N VAL A 148 10.46 -3.44 2.61
CA VAL A 148 10.85 -2.26 3.40
C VAL A 148 12.19 -1.69 2.97
N GLU A 149 13.17 -2.54 2.57
CA GLU A 149 14.43 -2.09 1.99
C GLU A 149 14.22 -1.33 0.67
N ALA A 150 13.39 -1.86 -0.21
CA ALA A 150 13.04 -1.21 -1.47
C ALA A 150 12.32 0.14 -1.23
N TYR A 151 11.42 0.22 -0.24
CA TYR A 151 10.77 1.47 0.15
C TYR A 151 11.77 2.47 0.73
N ALA A 152 12.69 2.02 1.60
CA ALA A 152 13.73 2.88 2.19
C ALA A 152 14.63 3.50 1.12
N ALA A 153 14.97 2.74 0.07
CA ALA A 153 15.78 3.24 -1.05
C ALA A 153 15.11 4.44 -1.77
N VAL A 154 13.78 4.44 -1.88
CA VAL A 154 13.02 5.56 -2.46
C VAL A 154 13.11 6.81 -1.58
N ILE A 155 12.98 6.65 -0.26
CA ILE A 155 13.12 7.77 0.70
C ILE A 155 14.53 8.37 0.63
N GLU A 156 15.56 7.53 0.62
CA GLU A 156 16.95 8.00 0.54
C GLU A 156 17.26 8.70 -0.78
N ALA A 157 16.76 8.17 -1.90
CA ALA A 157 16.88 8.82 -3.21
C ALA A 157 16.17 10.18 -3.23
N GLY A 158 14.96 10.26 -2.68
CA GLY A 158 14.21 11.50 -2.53
C GLY A 158 14.93 12.52 -1.66
N ARG A 159 15.48 12.10 -0.53
CA ARG A 159 16.29 12.95 0.36
C ARG A 159 17.53 13.50 -0.35
N ALA A 160 18.25 12.65 -1.08
CA ALA A 160 19.42 13.07 -1.85
C ALA A 160 19.06 14.15 -2.88
N GLU A 161 17.91 14.01 -3.52
CA GLU A 161 17.42 14.97 -4.51
C GLU A 161 16.97 16.30 -3.85
N VAL A 162 16.31 16.25 -2.69
CA VAL A 162 15.96 17.42 -1.88
C VAL A 162 17.23 18.22 -1.54
N VAL A 163 18.30 17.56 -1.09
CA VAL A 163 19.59 18.19 -0.79
C VAL A 163 20.26 18.76 -2.06
N ARG A 164 20.23 18.00 -3.16
CA ARG A 164 20.81 18.43 -4.44
C ARG A 164 20.17 19.72 -4.96
N GLN A 165 18.85 19.87 -4.77
CA GLN A 165 18.12 21.08 -5.16
C GLN A 165 18.15 22.19 -4.11
N GLY A 166 18.74 21.94 -2.92
CA GLY A 166 18.82 22.90 -1.82
C GLY A 166 17.50 23.14 -1.08
N LEU A 167 16.51 22.26 -1.27
CA LEU A 167 15.18 22.35 -0.64
C LEU A 167 15.23 22.05 0.87
N ASP A 168 16.27 21.36 1.34
CA ASP A 168 16.58 21.14 2.75
C ASP A 168 16.86 22.43 3.54
N LYS A 169 17.15 23.53 2.84
CA LYS A 169 17.42 24.85 3.43
C LYS A 169 16.25 25.84 3.28
N VAL A 170 15.19 25.39 2.60
CA VAL A 170 13.99 26.20 2.38
C VAL A 170 13.00 25.95 3.51
N PRO A 171 12.65 26.98 4.32
CA PRO A 171 11.66 26.81 5.36
C PRO A 171 10.33 26.35 4.80
N ALA A 172 9.75 25.31 5.38
CA ALA A 172 8.49 24.71 4.97
C ALA A 172 7.42 24.83 6.05
N MET A 173 6.18 25.11 5.63
CA MET A 173 4.96 25.01 6.41
C MET A 173 4.18 23.82 5.92
N VAL A 174 3.94 22.80 6.77
CA VAL A 174 3.51 21.47 6.34
C VAL A 174 2.24 21.04 7.05
N HIS A 175 1.29 20.49 6.31
CA HIS A 175 0.11 19.84 6.87
C HIS A 175 0.52 18.70 7.81
N ALA A 176 -0.09 18.61 8.99
CA ALA A 176 0.31 17.70 10.07
C ALA A 176 0.46 16.23 9.62
N MET A 177 -0.42 15.75 8.73
CA MET A 177 -0.37 14.39 8.19
C MET A 177 0.83 14.13 7.27
N GLN A 178 1.47 15.19 6.74
CA GLN A 178 2.60 15.11 5.82
C GLN A 178 3.96 15.35 6.50
N VAL A 179 3.95 15.83 7.75
CA VAL A 179 5.17 16.11 8.51
C VAL A 179 6.10 14.89 8.64
N PRO A 180 5.61 13.66 8.86
CA PRO A 180 6.49 12.50 8.97
C PRO A 180 7.34 12.29 7.72
N LEU A 181 6.73 12.29 6.53
CA LEU A 181 7.44 12.13 5.26
C LEU A 181 8.34 13.34 4.96
N ALA A 182 7.85 14.56 5.21
CA ALA A 182 8.64 15.79 4.98
C ALA A 182 9.95 15.77 5.76
N LYS A 183 9.92 15.32 7.02
CA LYS A 183 11.11 15.18 7.86
C LYS A 183 12.04 14.08 7.38
N ASP A 184 11.52 12.94 6.95
CA ASP A 184 12.33 11.86 6.40
C ASP A 184 13.05 12.27 5.11
N LEU A 185 12.42 13.13 4.31
CA LEU A 185 13.05 13.72 3.12
C LEU A 185 14.05 14.85 3.46
N GLY A 186 14.16 15.24 4.73
CA GLY A 186 15.12 16.25 5.19
C GLY A 186 14.66 17.68 5.00
N LEU A 187 13.37 17.95 4.82
CA LEU A 187 12.85 19.32 4.71
C LEU A 187 12.93 20.07 6.04
N ASP A 188 13.20 21.38 5.97
CA ASP A 188 13.21 22.30 7.13
C ASP A 188 11.77 22.67 7.54
N VAL A 189 11.09 21.76 8.23
CA VAL A 189 9.71 21.94 8.71
C VAL A 189 9.70 22.88 9.91
N ARG A 190 9.35 24.18 9.70
CA ARG A 190 9.32 25.19 10.76
C ARG A 190 7.93 25.44 11.32
N ALA A 191 6.87 25.23 10.53
CA ALA A 191 5.50 25.38 11.00
C ALA A 191 4.62 24.24 10.49
N THR A 192 3.54 24.00 11.22
CA THR A 192 2.54 22.99 10.87
C THR A 192 1.15 23.60 10.95
N PHE A 193 0.26 23.09 10.08
CA PHE A 193 -1.16 23.34 10.15
C PHE A 193 -1.92 21.99 10.14
N GLY A 194 -3.09 21.97 10.73
CA GLY A 194 -3.80 20.71 10.95
C GLY A 194 -4.93 20.46 9.96
N SER A 195 -5.73 19.43 10.28
CA SER A 195 -6.92 19.09 9.51
C SER A 195 -8.09 20.06 9.72
N ALA A 196 -8.03 20.94 10.72
CA ALA A 196 -8.96 22.05 10.87
C ALA A 196 -8.57 23.21 9.92
N PRO A 197 -9.53 24.07 9.52
CA PRO A 197 -9.24 25.27 8.73
C PRO A 197 -8.09 26.09 9.32
N ALA A 198 -7.28 26.72 8.47
CA ALA A 198 -6.16 27.54 8.90
C ALA A 198 -6.63 28.65 9.83
N THR A 199 -5.95 28.83 10.95
CA THR A 199 -6.25 29.88 11.93
C THR A 199 -5.71 31.22 11.46
N ALA A 200 -6.27 32.33 12.01
CA ALA A 200 -5.78 33.68 11.70
C ALA A 200 -4.26 33.83 12.04
N ALA A 201 -3.79 33.16 13.09
CA ALA A 201 -2.36 33.17 13.46
C ALA A 201 -1.51 32.47 12.39
N GLN A 202 -1.94 31.32 11.87
CA GLN A 202 -1.23 30.61 10.80
C GLN A 202 -1.24 31.39 9.49
N ILE A 203 -2.36 32.05 9.15
CA ILE A 203 -2.46 32.94 7.97
C ILE A 203 -1.50 34.13 8.11
N SER A 204 -1.47 34.77 9.30
CA SER A 204 -0.53 35.87 9.57
C SER A 204 0.92 35.44 9.50
N ASP A 205 1.23 34.25 9.99
CA ASP A 205 2.59 33.68 9.92
C ASP A 205 3.00 33.38 8.47
N ALA A 206 2.14 32.76 7.68
CA ALA A 206 2.37 32.54 6.24
C ALA A 206 2.61 33.85 5.48
N ALA A 207 1.87 34.93 5.81
CA ALA A 207 2.02 36.24 5.19
C ALA A 207 3.36 36.92 5.42
N THR A 208 4.18 36.44 6.39
CA THR A 208 5.55 37.00 6.61
C THR A 208 6.50 36.74 5.45
N GLY A 209 6.18 35.82 4.55
CA GLY A 209 7.06 35.40 3.46
C GLY A 209 8.25 34.52 3.91
N THR A 210 8.21 34.00 5.14
CA THR A 210 9.26 33.16 5.69
C THR A 210 9.34 31.80 4.99
N TYR A 211 8.20 31.26 4.55
CA TYR A 211 8.11 29.91 3.98
C TYR A 211 8.25 29.93 2.47
N GLY A 212 9.21 29.17 1.93
CA GLY A 212 9.35 28.96 0.50
C GLY A 212 8.53 27.78 -0.01
N ILE A 213 8.09 26.88 0.92
CA ILE A 213 7.30 25.68 0.59
C ILE A 213 6.11 25.58 1.55
N ILE A 214 4.93 25.34 0.99
CA ILE A 214 3.71 24.97 1.72
C ILE A 214 3.27 23.61 1.22
N ILE A 215 3.18 22.60 2.10
CA ILE A 215 2.74 21.24 1.74
C ILE A 215 1.35 20.97 2.31
N ASP A 216 0.38 20.81 1.43
CA ASP A 216 -1.02 20.48 1.79
C ASP A 216 -1.31 18.99 1.63
N ASN A 217 -2.50 18.55 2.08
CA ASN A 217 -2.96 17.18 1.96
C ASN A 217 -4.23 17.13 1.09
N ILE A 218 -4.17 16.37 -0.02
CA ILE A 218 -5.29 16.25 -0.95
C ILE A 218 -6.57 15.69 -0.31
N HIS A 219 -6.43 14.85 0.73
CA HIS A 219 -7.57 14.25 1.43
C HIS A 219 -8.23 15.22 2.44
N ASN A 220 -7.51 16.28 2.82
CA ASN A 220 -8.00 17.35 3.68
C ASN A 220 -7.31 18.68 3.29
N PRO A 221 -7.69 19.29 2.16
CA PRO A 221 -7.03 20.48 1.65
C PRO A 221 -7.48 21.72 2.45
N VAL A 222 -6.56 22.28 3.22
CA VAL A 222 -6.80 23.47 4.06
C VAL A 222 -5.75 24.56 3.88
N ALA A 223 -4.76 24.40 2.99
CA ALA A 223 -3.70 25.38 2.76
C ALA A 223 -4.11 26.56 1.85
N GLY A 224 -5.29 26.55 1.24
CA GLY A 224 -5.72 27.61 0.33
C GLY A 224 -5.49 29.03 0.87
N PRO A 225 -6.00 29.39 2.07
CA PRO A 225 -5.77 30.71 2.68
C PRO A 225 -4.29 31.03 2.97
N LEU A 226 -3.46 30.00 3.26
CA LEU A 226 -2.02 30.18 3.50
C LEU A 226 -1.27 30.52 2.19
N ALA A 227 -1.60 29.80 1.11
CA ALA A 227 -1.01 30.03 -0.20
C ALA A 227 -1.44 31.39 -0.78
N GLU A 228 -2.68 31.83 -0.56
CA GLU A 228 -3.19 33.12 -1.00
C GLU A 228 -2.38 34.30 -0.44
N VAL A 229 -2.01 34.25 0.85
CA VAL A 229 -1.24 35.31 1.51
C VAL A 229 0.28 35.16 1.34
N SER A 230 0.75 34.05 0.78
CA SER A 230 2.16 33.77 0.52
C SER A 230 2.41 33.34 -0.93
N PRO A 231 2.16 34.23 -1.93
CA PRO A 231 2.18 33.88 -3.35
C PRO A 231 3.57 33.50 -3.88
N SER A 232 4.63 33.80 -3.14
CA SER A 232 6.01 33.39 -3.45
C SER A 232 6.34 31.97 -3.00
N SER A 233 5.50 31.38 -2.14
CA SER A 233 5.68 30.01 -1.69
C SER A 233 5.22 29.02 -2.74
N LYS A 234 6.00 27.95 -2.92
CA LYS A 234 5.57 26.81 -3.73
C LYS A 234 4.51 26.03 -2.95
N LEU A 235 3.29 25.96 -3.48
CA LEU A 235 2.25 25.06 -2.95
C LEU A 235 2.43 23.68 -3.54
N VAL A 236 2.68 22.69 -2.69
CA VAL A 236 2.78 21.27 -3.03
C VAL A 236 1.62 20.54 -2.41
N VAL A 237 0.95 19.66 -3.15
CA VAL A 237 -0.16 18.87 -2.62
C VAL A 237 0.23 17.40 -2.60
N TRP A 238 0.33 16.85 -1.40
CA TRP A 238 0.66 15.45 -1.16
C TRP A 238 -0.57 14.64 -0.76
N ARG A 239 -0.45 13.31 -0.90
CA ARG A 239 -1.47 12.37 -0.42
C ARG A 239 -0.91 11.46 0.68
N ASN A 240 -1.77 10.96 1.54
CA ASN A 240 -1.43 10.00 2.59
C ASN A 240 -2.20 8.68 2.47
N PHE A 241 -3.23 8.63 1.63
CA PHE A 241 -3.89 7.38 1.23
C PHE A 241 -3.50 7.04 -0.21
N PRO A 242 -2.94 5.84 -0.47
CA PRO A 242 -2.75 5.35 -1.83
C PRO A 242 -4.06 5.31 -2.61
N GLU A 243 -4.01 5.59 -3.91
CA GLU A 243 -5.18 5.55 -4.80
C GLU A 243 -5.58 4.13 -5.19
N THR A 244 -4.65 3.20 -5.03
CA THR A 244 -4.81 1.79 -5.38
C THR A 244 -4.46 0.91 -4.19
N VAL A 245 -4.86 -0.33 -4.29
CA VAL A 245 -4.46 -1.43 -3.40
C VAL A 245 -3.72 -2.44 -4.25
N GLY A 246 -2.72 -3.09 -3.68
CA GLY A 246 -1.89 -4.08 -4.36
C GLY A 246 -0.53 -3.57 -4.81
N GLY A 247 0.43 -4.47 -4.85
CA GLY A 247 1.79 -4.18 -5.28
C GLY A 247 2.50 -3.17 -4.38
N ASP A 248 3.15 -2.22 -4.98
CA ASP A 248 3.96 -1.21 -4.30
C ASP A 248 3.15 0.08 -4.00
N ALA A 249 1.89 -0.02 -3.55
CA ALA A 249 0.98 1.12 -3.43
C ALA A 249 1.55 2.28 -2.59
N LEU A 250 2.19 1.98 -1.43
CA LEU A 250 2.82 3.01 -0.60
C LEU A 250 4.04 3.63 -1.29
N ARG A 251 4.88 2.82 -1.92
CA ARG A 251 6.05 3.28 -2.67
C ARG A 251 5.63 4.21 -3.81
N THR A 252 4.69 3.79 -4.64
CA THR A 252 4.18 4.58 -5.78
C THR A 252 3.60 5.92 -5.32
N MET A 253 2.85 5.93 -4.21
CA MET A 253 2.30 7.15 -3.63
C MET A 253 3.42 8.10 -3.16
N VAL A 254 4.44 7.57 -2.50
CA VAL A 254 5.55 8.39 -1.99
C VAL A 254 6.43 8.91 -3.13
N GLU A 255 6.70 8.10 -4.16
CA GLU A 255 7.38 8.54 -5.38
C GLU A 255 6.65 9.73 -6.04
N ALA A 256 5.31 9.65 -6.16
CA ALA A 256 4.51 10.75 -6.70
C ALA A 256 4.54 12.01 -5.80
N ASN A 257 4.53 11.85 -4.48
CA ASN A 257 4.67 12.98 -3.55
C ASN A 257 6.06 13.64 -3.68
N ILE A 258 7.13 12.84 -3.79
CA ILE A 258 8.49 13.35 -4.01
C ILE A 258 8.56 14.09 -5.36
N GLU A 259 8.03 13.51 -6.43
CA GLU A 259 8.01 14.14 -7.73
C GLU A 259 7.29 15.50 -7.70
N ALA A 260 6.12 15.58 -7.06
CA ALA A 260 5.38 16.84 -6.89
C ALA A 260 6.17 17.91 -6.10
N LEU A 261 7.05 17.49 -5.18
CA LEU A 261 7.94 18.40 -4.46
C LEU A 261 9.06 18.91 -5.35
N LEU A 262 9.62 18.08 -6.23
CA LEU A 262 10.82 18.37 -7.02
C LEU A 262 10.55 19.14 -8.33
N GLN A 263 9.30 19.12 -8.85
CA GLN A 263 8.85 19.89 -10.02
C GLN A 263 8.77 21.38 -9.73
#